data_42b57ff898bbd9d246628307b9fd0cb9
#
_entry.id   42b57ff898bbd9d246628307b9fd0cb9
#
_cell.length_a   1.000
_cell.length_b   1.000
_cell.length_c   1.000
_cell.angle_alpha   90.00
_cell.angle_beta   90.00
_cell.angle_gamma   90.00
#
_symmetry.space_group_name_H-M   'P 1'
#
loop_
_entity.id
_entity.type
_entity.pdbx_description
1 polymer ?
#
loop_
_entity_poly.entity_id
_entity_poly.type
_entity_poly.pdbx_seq_one_letter_code
_entity_poly.pdbx_strand_id
1 'polypeptide(L)'
;EMSASLVGSEMCIRDRLEAIHAKMPAMYRYVALRKKLLGVDELHMYDVYVSLTKEYEQKYTYEQAIEIVKKALAVLGDDYVALLDKGFSERWVDVYENEGKKSGAYSWGSYDSHPYVLMSFNGNIDSVFTLAHEMGHSLHSWYSNHTQPFTYAEYRLFVAEVASTCNEALLIRYLLKHAKEKEEKIFLLNYFLDQFKGTVFRQTMFAEFEKRIHEKMAEEGTLTADGISELYLSINKEYFGPDMISDPQIALEWARIPHFYTPFYVYQYATGFSAAIAISSKILAGEPGIVEKYKQFLSGGCSMDPIDLLKICGVDMTKPEPVEEALDVFASYVEELEKLTAEA
;
A
#
# COMPACT_ATOMS: atom_id res chain seq x y z
N GLU A 1 -7.20 -27.58 -4.65
CA GLU A 1 -6.33 -26.38 -4.80
C GLU A 1 -6.52 -25.37 -3.66
N MET A 2 -7.73 -25.18 -3.11
CA MET A 2 -7.95 -24.24 -1.98
C MET A 2 -7.34 -24.70 -0.65
N SER A 3 -7.28 -26.01 -0.34
CA SER A 3 -6.82 -26.48 0.96
C SER A 3 -5.30 -26.39 1.18
N ALA A 4 -4.48 -26.60 0.15
CA ALA A 4 -3.01 -26.46 0.25
C ALA A 4 -2.57 -24.99 0.32
N SER A 5 -3.31 -24.09 -0.30
CA SER A 5 -3.15 -22.64 -0.19
C SER A 5 -3.50 -22.10 1.20
N LEU A 6 -4.51 -22.69 1.88
CA LEU A 6 -4.96 -22.28 3.21
C LEU A 6 -3.95 -22.60 4.32
N VAL A 7 -3.34 -23.77 4.33
CA VAL A 7 -2.37 -24.16 5.38
C VAL A 7 -1.10 -23.30 5.35
N GLY A 8 -0.60 -22.97 4.17
CA GLY A 8 0.51 -22.01 4.02
C GLY A 8 0.09 -20.58 4.38
N SER A 9 -1.16 -20.20 4.11
CA SER A 9 -1.73 -18.89 4.42
C SER A 9 -1.92 -18.67 5.94
N GLU A 10 -2.36 -19.68 6.69
CA GLU A 10 -2.57 -19.56 8.15
C GLU A 10 -1.28 -19.32 8.90
N MET A 11 -0.19 -20.05 8.59
CA MET A 11 1.13 -19.78 9.18
C MET A 11 1.62 -18.37 8.84
N CYS A 12 1.52 -17.99 7.57
CA CYS A 12 1.91 -16.66 7.13
C CYS A 12 1.08 -15.54 7.78
N ILE A 13 -0.22 -15.73 7.99
CA ILE A 13 -1.08 -14.74 8.64
C ILE A 13 -0.70 -14.60 10.11
N ARG A 14 -0.49 -15.70 10.83
CA ARG A 14 -0.16 -15.65 12.26
C ARG A 14 1.14 -14.90 12.53
N ASP A 15 2.23 -15.26 11.84
CA ASP A 15 3.54 -14.64 12.05
C ASP A 15 3.50 -13.12 11.73
N ARG A 16 2.68 -12.73 10.73
CA ARG A 16 2.46 -11.31 10.40
C ARG A 16 1.65 -10.59 11.46
N LEU A 17 0.60 -11.22 11.99
CA LEU A 17 -0.16 -10.66 13.10
C LEU A 17 0.77 -10.39 14.29
N GLU A 18 1.63 -11.36 14.65
CA GLU A 18 2.61 -11.20 15.73
C GLU A 18 3.58 -10.03 15.45
N ALA A 19 4.11 -9.91 14.23
CA ALA A 19 4.99 -8.81 13.85
C ALA A 19 4.28 -7.44 13.95
N ILE A 20 3.02 -7.36 13.49
CA ILE A 20 2.23 -6.12 13.58
C ILE A 20 1.90 -5.78 15.02
N HIS A 21 1.46 -6.76 15.82
CA HIS A 21 1.18 -6.55 17.25
C HIS A 21 2.43 -6.06 18.01
N ALA A 22 3.62 -6.59 17.70
CA ALA A 22 4.87 -6.13 18.28
C ALA A 22 5.20 -4.66 17.96
N LYS A 23 4.71 -4.13 16.83
CA LYS A 23 4.94 -2.75 16.37
C LYS A 23 3.74 -1.81 16.59
N MET A 24 2.65 -2.27 17.19
CA MET A 24 1.51 -1.41 17.55
C MET A 24 1.87 -0.16 18.37
N PRO A 25 2.88 -0.16 19.26
CA PRO A 25 3.29 1.07 19.93
C PRO A 25 3.62 2.22 18.99
N ALA A 26 4.12 1.97 17.77
CA ALA A 26 4.36 3.00 16.78
C ALA A 26 3.03 3.56 16.22
N MET A 27 2.03 2.70 16.01
CA MET A 27 0.69 3.14 15.62
C MET A 27 0.03 3.99 16.72
N TYR A 28 0.18 3.59 17.98
CA TYR A 28 -0.36 4.37 19.12
C TYR A 28 0.28 5.74 19.21
N ARG A 29 1.60 5.85 18.97
CA ARG A 29 2.30 7.15 18.89
C ARG A 29 1.71 8.01 17.76
N TYR A 30 1.46 7.41 16.60
CA TYR A 30 0.83 8.13 15.47
C TYR A 30 -0.58 8.60 15.82
N VAL A 31 -1.40 7.78 16.48
CA VAL A 31 -2.75 8.16 16.96
C VAL A 31 -2.68 9.29 17.97
N ALA A 32 -1.79 9.20 18.96
CA ALA A 32 -1.56 10.27 19.94
C ALA A 32 -1.10 11.59 19.28
N LEU A 33 -0.22 11.47 18.27
CA LEU A 33 0.24 12.64 17.50
C LEU A 33 -0.92 13.27 16.72
N ARG A 34 -1.81 12.47 16.10
CA ARG A 34 -3.02 12.97 15.43
C ARG A 34 -3.91 13.76 16.40
N LYS A 35 -4.19 13.19 17.58
CA LYS A 35 -4.96 13.86 18.64
C LYS A 35 -4.38 15.23 18.97
N LYS A 36 -3.06 15.29 19.19
CA LYS A 36 -2.32 16.52 19.48
C LYS A 36 -2.42 17.55 18.35
N LEU A 37 -2.19 17.13 17.10
CA LEU A 37 -2.17 18.02 15.94
C LEU A 37 -3.56 18.55 15.57
N LEU A 38 -4.60 17.75 15.77
CA LEU A 38 -5.99 18.19 15.59
C LEU A 38 -6.44 19.12 16.72
N GLY A 39 -5.74 19.14 17.87
CA GLY A 39 -6.07 19.98 19.01
C GLY A 39 -7.39 19.61 19.69
N VAL A 40 -7.73 18.31 19.71
CA VAL A 40 -8.96 17.79 20.29
C VAL A 40 -8.69 17.11 21.64
N ASP A 41 -9.62 17.28 22.61
CA ASP A 41 -9.53 16.62 23.91
C ASP A 41 -9.77 15.11 23.80
N GLU A 42 -10.66 14.71 22.91
CA GLU A 42 -11.00 13.32 22.60
C GLU A 42 -10.88 13.09 21.10
N LEU A 43 -10.18 12.02 20.70
CA LEU A 43 -10.03 11.62 19.30
C LEU A 43 -10.96 10.44 19.03
N HIS A 44 -11.88 10.61 18.10
CA HIS A 44 -12.89 9.63 17.73
C HIS A 44 -12.58 8.94 16.41
N MET A 45 -13.21 7.78 16.15
CA MET A 45 -13.00 7.05 14.91
C MET A 45 -13.36 7.84 13.65
N TYR A 46 -14.29 8.79 13.73
CA TYR A 46 -14.61 9.68 12.60
C TYR A 46 -13.52 10.73 12.32
N ASP A 47 -12.66 11.06 13.30
CA ASP A 47 -11.55 11.99 13.12
C ASP A 47 -10.35 11.38 12.38
N VAL A 48 -10.37 10.05 12.17
CA VAL A 48 -9.29 9.33 11.44
C VAL A 48 -9.10 9.85 10.02
N TYR A 49 -10.15 10.40 9.42
CA TYR A 49 -10.16 10.93 8.06
C TYR A 49 -9.91 12.43 7.97
N VAL A 50 -9.82 13.12 9.10
CA VAL A 50 -9.54 14.56 9.12
C VAL A 50 -8.08 14.80 8.78
N SER A 51 -7.82 15.70 7.84
CA SER A 51 -6.45 16.08 7.47
C SER A 51 -5.72 16.72 8.65
N LEU A 52 -4.48 16.29 8.90
CA LEU A 52 -3.61 16.87 9.92
C LEU A 52 -2.92 18.17 9.47
N THR A 53 -2.91 18.40 8.18
CA THR A 53 -2.29 19.59 7.58
C THR A 53 -3.38 20.47 6.98
N LYS A 54 -3.20 21.78 7.07
CA LYS A 54 -3.91 22.69 6.16
C LYS A 54 -3.58 22.25 4.74
N GLU A 55 -4.57 22.26 3.85
CA GLU A 55 -4.40 21.81 2.49
C GLU A 55 -3.10 22.36 1.89
N TYR A 56 -2.18 21.48 1.57
CA TYR A 56 -1.02 21.80 0.76
C TYR A 56 -1.50 21.86 -0.68
N GLU A 57 -1.95 23.07 -1.07
CA GLU A 57 -2.63 23.32 -2.35
C GLU A 57 -1.68 23.42 -3.55
N GLN A 58 -0.59 22.67 -3.56
CA GLN A 58 0.23 22.65 -4.76
C GLN A 58 -0.53 22.00 -5.92
N LYS A 59 -0.65 22.75 -7.01
CA LYS A 59 -1.22 22.24 -8.26
C LYS A 59 -0.13 21.81 -9.20
N TYR A 60 -0.37 20.68 -9.86
CA TYR A 60 0.54 20.09 -10.84
C TYR A 60 -0.17 19.99 -12.18
N THR A 61 0.50 20.35 -13.27
CA THR A 61 0.05 19.94 -14.60
C THR A 61 0.41 18.46 -14.82
N TYR A 62 -0.20 17.84 -15.79
CA TYR A 62 0.11 16.46 -16.14
C TYR A 62 1.58 16.29 -16.56
N GLU A 63 2.12 17.25 -17.32
CA GLU A 63 3.53 17.28 -17.74
C GLU A 63 4.47 17.41 -16.54
N GLN A 64 4.13 18.21 -15.54
CA GLN A 64 4.90 18.31 -14.29
C GLN A 64 4.86 16.98 -13.52
N ALA A 65 3.70 16.32 -13.45
CA ALA A 65 3.57 15.02 -12.82
C ALA A 65 4.45 13.96 -13.51
N ILE A 66 4.46 13.92 -14.85
CA ILE A 66 5.33 13.05 -15.64
C ILE A 66 6.80 13.26 -15.25
N GLU A 67 7.26 14.52 -15.24
CA GLU A 67 8.66 14.83 -14.93
C GLU A 67 9.04 14.46 -13.48
N ILE A 68 8.12 14.64 -12.52
CA ILE A 68 8.33 14.22 -11.14
C ILE A 68 8.45 12.70 -11.04
N VAL A 69 7.52 11.96 -11.65
CA VAL A 69 7.51 10.49 -11.65
C VAL A 69 8.78 9.95 -12.30
N LYS A 70 9.18 10.45 -13.46
CA LYS A 70 10.43 10.04 -14.14
C LYS A 70 11.67 10.26 -13.26
N LYS A 71 11.78 11.42 -12.62
CA LYS A 71 12.92 11.74 -11.73
C LYS A 71 12.93 10.85 -10.50
N ALA A 72 11.77 10.59 -9.91
CA ALA A 72 11.66 9.71 -8.75
C ALA A 72 12.04 8.25 -9.07
N LEU A 73 11.67 7.79 -10.26
CA LEU A 73 11.90 6.41 -10.71
C LEU A 73 13.22 6.21 -11.47
N ALA A 74 14.01 7.28 -11.67
CA ALA A 74 15.32 7.20 -12.34
C ALA A 74 16.31 6.25 -11.64
N VAL A 75 16.12 5.99 -10.36
CA VAL A 75 16.88 4.99 -9.60
C VAL A 75 16.74 3.57 -10.14
N LEU A 76 15.67 3.28 -10.89
CA LEU A 76 15.41 1.99 -11.56
C LEU A 76 16.16 1.81 -12.89
N GLY A 77 16.90 2.84 -13.33
CA GLY A 77 17.73 2.82 -14.52
C GLY A 77 17.10 3.46 -15.75
N ASP A 78 17.97 3.79 -16.72
CA ASP A 78 17.56 4.54 -17.91
C ASP A 78 16.58 3.77 -18.81
N ASP A 79 16.65 2.47 -18.85
CA ASP A 79 15.71 1.60 -19.59
C ASP A 79 14.31 1.64 -19.01
N TYR A 80 14.18 1.69 -17.66
CA TYR A 80 12.88 1.87 -16.99
C TYR A 80 12.27 3.23 -17.31
N VAL A 81 13.09 4.30 -17.26
CA VAL A 81 12.67 5.66 -17.62
C VAL A 81 12.29 5.76 -19.09
N ALA A 82 13.05 5.13 -19.98
CA ALA A 82 12.73 5.11 -21.41
C ALA A 82 11.39 4.42 -21.70
N LEU A 83 11.04 3.40 -20.89
CA LEU A 83 9.76 2.73 -20.99
C LEU A 83 8.60 3.59 -20.46
N LEU A 84 8.83 4.36 -19.39
CA LEU A 84 7.87 5.39 -18.94
C LEU A 84 7.64 6.44 -20.04
N ASP A 85 8.71 6.96 -20.65
CA ASP A 85 8.62 7.92 -21.75
C ASP A 85 7.83 7.37 -22.94
N LYS A 86 8.05 6.10 -23.27
CA LYS A 86 7.25 5.39 -24.28
C LYS A 86 5.77 5.41 -23.92
N GLY A 87 5.43 5.02 -22.69
CA GLY A 87 4.04 4.98 -22.23
C GLY A 87 3.34 6.33 -22.31
N PHE A 88 4.03 7.39 -21.90
CA PHE A 88 3.48 8.75 -21.96
C PHE A 88 3.37 9.28 -23.39
N SER A 89 4.38 9.06 -24.24
CA SER A 89 4.40 9.55 -25.63
C SER A 89 3.48 8.77 -26.56
N GLU A 90 3.32 7.46 -26.35
CA GLU A 90 2.43 6.59 -27.12
C GLU A 90 0.99 6.56 -26.58
N ARG A 91 0.66 7.44 -25.63
CA ARG A 91 -0.70 7.68 -25.15
C ARG A 91 -1.33 6.44 -24.47
N TRP A 92 -0.56 5.75 -23.63
CA TRP A 92 -1.12 4.63 -22.84
C TRP A 92 -2.13 5.11 -21.80
N VAL A 93 -2.12 6.41 -21.45
CA VAL A 93 -2.91 7.01 -20.36
C VAL A 93 -4.06 7.84 -20.92
N ASP A 94 -5.28 7.48 -20.55
CA ASP A 94 -6.47 8.32 -20.67
C ASP A 94 -6.56 9.20 -19.43
N VAL A 95 -6.18 10.46 -19.56
CA VAL A 95 -5.73 11.32 -18.47
C VAL A 95 -6.87 12.01 -17.74
N TYR A 96 -7.73 12.74 -18.47
CA TYR A 96 -8.66 13.69 -17.89
C TYR A 96 -10.07 13.14 -17.72
N GLU A 97 -10.77 13.71 -16.75
CA GLU A 97 -12.19 13.46 -16.57
C GLU A 97 -12.98 13.95 -17.79
N ASN A 98 -14.01 13.20 -18.17
CA ASN A 98 -14.96 13.59 -19.19
C ASN A 98 -16.35 12.99 -18.90
N GLU A 99 -17.38 13.44 -19.61
CA GLU A 99 -18.75 12.97 -19.44
C GLU A 99 -18.85 11.46 -19.68
N GLY A 100 -19.43 10.74 -18.71
CA GLY A 100 -19.63 9.29 -18.75
C GLY A 100 -18.40 8.46 -18.29
N LYS A 101 -17.25 9.07 -18.06
CA LYS A 101 -16.08 8.39 -17.51
C LYS A 101 -16.29 8.07 -16.04
N LYS A 102 -16.02 6.81 -15.64
CA LYS A 102 -16.08 6.41 -14.22
C LYS A 102 -14.93 7.05 -13.45
N SER A 103 -15.21 7.42 -12.19
CA SER A 103 -14.19 7.88 -11.26
C SER A 103 -13.23 6.75 -10.88
N GLY A 104 -12.03 7.12 -10.42
CA GLY A 104 -10.97 6.20 -10.04
C GLY A 104 -9.89 6.10 -11.10
N ALA A 105 -8.98 5.15 -10.91
CA ALA A 105 -7.91 4.83 -11.84
C ALA A 105 -7.70 3.31 -11.88
N TYR A 106 -7.21 2.83 -13.00
CA TYR A 106 -6.74 1.45 -13.14
C TYR A 106 -5.80 1.33 -14.35
N SER A 107 -4.93 0.35 -14.31
CA SER A 107 -4.12 -0.08 -15.45
C SER A 107 -4.54 -1.49 -15.87
N TRP A 108 -4.61 -1.73 -17.16
CA TRP A 108 -4.90 -3.04 -17.72
C TRP A 108 -3.92 -3.37 -18.86
N GLY A 109 -3.20 -4.48 -18.69
CA GLY A 109 -2.31 -5.00 -19.74
C GLY A 109 -3.03 -6.03 -20.61
N SER A 110 -2.78 -5.96 -21.91
CA SER A 110 -3.19 -7.00 -22.86
C SER A 110 -1.94 -7.58 -23.52
N TYR A 111 -1.87 -8.89 -23.71
CA TYR A 111 -0.64 -9.58 -24.10
C TYR A 111 -0.04 -9.07 -25.42
N ASP A 112 -0.85 -8.90 -26.45
CA ASP A 112 -0.42 -8.47 -27.80
C ASP A 112 -0.52 -6.94 -28.01
N SER A 113 -0.64 -6.17 -26.94
CA SER A 113 -0.81 -4.72 -26.99
C SER A 113 -0.02 -4.02 -25.89
N HIS A 114 0.04 -2.69 -25.95
CA HIS A 114 0.55 -1.91 -24.83
C HIS A 114 -0.43 -1.92 -23.65
N PRO A 115 0.01 -1.60 -22.43
CA PRO A 115 -0.88 -1.34 -21.30
C PRO A 115 -1.80 -0.14 -21.56
N TYR A 116 -2.96 -0.14 -20.90
CA TYR A 116 -3.95 0.93 -20.96
C TYR A 116 -4.20 1.43 -19.54
N VAL A 117 -4.06 2.72 -19.32
CA VAL A 117 -4.33 3.37 -18.04
C VAL A 117 -5.53 4.29 -18.20
N LEU A 118 -6.52 4.12 -17.33
CA LEU A 118 -7.57 5.10 -17.12
C LEU A 118 -7.30 5.82 -15.81
N MET A 119 -7.34 7.15 -15.81
CA MET A 119 -7.32 7.95 -14.59
C MET A 119 -8.16 9.22 -14.76
N SER A 120 -8.43 9.92 -13.67
CA SER A 120 -9.09 11.22 -13.64
C SER A 120 -8.15 12.23 -12.99
N PHE A 121 -7.18 12.72 -13.77
CA PHE A 121 -6.16 13.65 -13.29
C PHE A 121 -6.77 15.01 -12.96
N ASN A 122 -6.68 15.44 -11.70
CA ASN A 122 -7.24 16.70 -11.20
C ASN A 122 -6.19 17.70 -10.70
N GLY A 123 -4.92 17.37 -10.89
CA GLY A 123 -3.79 18.27 -10.61
C GLY A 123 -3.38 18.39 -9.14
N ASN A 124 -3.88 17.55 -8.26
CA ASN A 124 -3.40 17.47 -6.88
C ASN A 124 -2.26 16.44 -6.74
N ILE A 125 -1.68 16.35 -5.55
CA ILE A 125 -0.60 15.40 -5.28
C ILE A 125 -1.08 13.93 -5.40
N ASP A 126 -2.32 13.64 -5.04
CA ASP A 126 -2.90 12.29 -5.20
C ASP A 126 -2.88 11.86 -6.66
N SER A 127 -3.12 12.79 -7.62
CA SER A 127 -3.02 12.48 -9.03
C SER A 127 -1.60 12.14 -9.47
N VAL A 128 -0.57 12.71 -8.83
CA VAL A 128 0.85 12.39 -9.11
C VAL A 128 1.17 10.98 -8.60
N PHE A 129 0.70 10.64 -7.38
CA PHE A 129 0.85 9.29 -6.83
C PHE A 129 0.07 8.27 -7.64
N THR A 130 -1.17 8.56 -8.01
CA THR A 130 -1.98 7.71 -8.89
C THR A 130 -1.28 7.43 -10.22
N LEU A 131 -0.68 8.46 -10.84
CA LEU A 131 0.09 8.28 -12.07
C LEU A 131 1.28 7.34 -11.88
N ALA A 132 2.04 7.50 -10.80
CA ALA A 132 3.16 6.62 -10.48
C ALA A 132 2.70 5.17 -10.22
N HIS A 133 1.59 5.01 -9.51
CA HIS A 133 0.94 3.73 -9.20
C HIS A 133 0.53 2.98 -10.47
N GLU A 134 -0.29 3.62 -11.31
CA GLU A 134 -0.81 2.99 -12.54
C GLU A 134 0.30 2.69 -13.54
N MET A 135 1.32 3.54 -13.61
CA MET A 135 2.51 3.24 -14.42
C MET A 135 3.33 2.07 -13.84
N GLY A 136 3.29 1.83 -12.52
CA GLY A 136 3.85 0.63 -11.91
C GLY A 136 3.20 -0.65 -12.43
N HIS A 137 1.87 -0.70 -12.43
CA HIS A 137 1.11 -1.79 -13.03
C HIS A 137 1.38 -1.93 -14.53
N SER A 138 1.43 -0.81 -15.25
CA SER A 138 1.68 -0.80 -16.70
C SER A 138 3.04 -1.41 -17.02
N LEU A 139 4.08 -1.01 -16.30
CA LEU A 139 5.42 -1.54 -16.53
C LEU A 139 5.54 -3.00 -16.08
N HIS A 140 4.87 -3.41 -15.00
CA HIS A 140 4.79 -4.81 -14.61
C HIS A 140 4.17 -5.66 -15.74
N SER A 141 3.03 -5.23 -16.26
CA SER A 141 2.39 -5.91 -17.40
C SER A 141 3.28 -5.91 -18.64
N TRP A 142 3.96 -4.80 -18.93
CA TRP A 142 4.89 -4.71 -20.05
C TRP A 142 6.05 -5.72 -19.92
N TYR A 143 6.75 -5.72 -18.79
CA TYR A 143 7.88 -6.64 -18.56
C TYR A 143 7.42 -8.10 -18.64
N SER A 144 6.30 -8.43 -18.02
CA SER A 144 5.76 -9.79 -18.02
C SER A 144 5.37 -10.24 -19.43
N ASN A 145 4.58 -9.42 -20.16
CA ASN A 145 4.09 -9.76 -21.49
C ASN A 145 5.20 -9.89 -22.54
N HIS A 146 6.31 -9.13 -22.39
CA HIS A 146 7.44 -9.18 -23.32
C HIS A 146 8.46 -10.28 -22.98
N THR A 147 8.36 -10.90 -21.82
CA THR A 147 9.31 -11.94 -21.36
C THR A 147 8.67 -13.30 -21.32
N GLN A 148 7.40 -13.39 -20.92
CA GLN A 148 6.69 -14.65 -20.75
C GLN A 148 5.85 -15.01 -21.98
N PRO A 149 5.68 -16.30 -22.30
CA PRO A 149 4.64 -16.72 -23.24
C PRO A 149 3.25 -16.42 -22.67
N PHE A 150 2.26 -16.26 -23.53
CA PHE A 150 0.87 -15.88 -23.18
C PHE A 150 0.32 -16.62 -21.95
N THR A 151 0.57 -17.93 -21.83
CA THR A 151 0.06 -18.77 -20.74
C THR A 151 0.67 -18.42 -19.36
N TYR A 152 1.80 -17.72 -19.32
CA TYR A 152 2.49 -17.34 -18.09
C TYR A 152 2.62 -15.84 -17.90
N ALA A 153 2.12 -15.03 -18.82
CA ALA A 153 2.31 -13.59 -18.80
C ALA A 153 1.47 -12.86 -17.72
N GLU A 154 0.30 -13.40 -17.38
CA GLU A 154 -0.55 -12.81 -16.35
C GLU A 154 -0.01 -13.13 -14.95
N TYR A 155 0.44 -12.11 -14.22
CA TYR A 155 0.92 -12.27 -12.85
C TYR A 155 -0.23 -12.44 -11.84
N ARG A 156 0.06 -13.10 -10.72
CA ARG A 156 -0.94 -13.36 -9.69
C ARG A 156 -1.27 -12.08 -8.91
N LEU A 157 -2.51 -12.00 -8.43
CA LEU A 157 -3.03 -10.87 -7.64
C LEU A 157 -2.16 -10.55 -6.42
N PHE A 158 -1.59 -11.57 -5.78
CA PHE A 158 -0.70 -11.44 -4.62
C PHE A 158 0.48 -10.48 -4.84
N VAL A 159 1.00 -10.40 -6.06
CA VAL A 159 2.14 -9.52 -6.41
C VAL A 159 1.72 -8.33 -7.28
N ALA A 160 0.46 -8.21 -7.61
CA ALA A 160 -0.04 -7.17 -8.51
C ALA A 160 0.31 -5.75 -7.98
N GLU A 161 0.10 -5.53 -6.67
CA GLU A 161 0.32 -4.22 -6.05
C GLU A 161 1.79 -3.95 -5.67
N VAL A 162 2.70 -4.91 -5.83
CA VAL A 162 4.09 -4.72 -5.44
C VAL A 162 4.78 -3.68 -6.33
N ALA A 163 4.51 -3.72 -7.64
CA ALA A 163 5.12 -2.80 -8.59
C ALA A 163 4.58 -1.37 -8.43
N SER A 164 3.27 -1.22 -8.31
CA SER A 164 2.59 0.06 -8.10
C SER A 164 3.02 0.73 -6.80
N THR A 165 2.98 -0.02 -5.70
CA THR A 165 3.38 0.47 -4.37
C THR A 165 4.89 0.75 -4.30
N CYS A 166 5.74 -0.02 -5.00
CA CYS A 166 7.17 0.27 -5.08
C CYS A 166 7.42 1.62 -5.75
N ASN A 167 6.73 1.93 -6.84
CA ASN A 167 6.79 3.23 -7.48
C ASN A 167 6.35 4.37 -6.54
N GLU A 168 5.24 4.19 -5.81
CA GLU A 168 4.80 5.17 -4.81
C GLU A 168 5.83 5.36 -3.69
N ALA A 169 6.43 4.27 -3.19
CA ALA A 169 7.44 4.32 -2.15
C ALA A 169 8.73 5.03 -2.61
N LEU A 170 9.13 4.86 -3.85
CA LEU A 170 10.24 5.59 -4.45
C LEU A 170 9.88 7.06 -4.66
N LEU A 171 8.66 7.35 -5.10
CA LEU A 171 8.17 8.71 -5.32
C LEU A 171 8.11 9.50 -4.00
N ILE A 172 7.51 8.96 -2.95
CA ILE A 172 7.40 9.69 -1.67
C ILE A 172 8.78 10.00 -1.09
N ARG A 173 9.71 9.06 -1.16
CA ARG A 173 11.08 9.28 -0.66
C ARG A 173 11.84 10.30 -1.51
N TYR A 174 11.62 10.30 -2.83
CA TYR A 174 12.14 11.35 -3.70
C TYR A 174 11.58 12.72 -3.31
N LEU A 175 10.28 12.85 -3.12
CA LEU A 175 9.64 14.11 -2.73
C LEU A 175 10.12 14.60 -1.37
N LEU A 176 10.17 13.74 -0.36
CA LEU A 176 10.69 14.09 0.99
C LEU A 176 12.13 14.58 0.95
N LYS A 177 12.98 13.97 0.13
CA LYS A 177 14.38 14.39 -0.05
C LYS A 177 14.49 15.77 -0.69
N HIS A 178 13.54 16.18 -1.54
CA HIS A 178 13.58 17.42 -2.30
C HIS A 178 12.66 18.51 -1.73
N ALA A 179 11.82 18.18 -0.76
CA ALA A 179 10.95 19.12 -0.05
C ALA A 179 11.79 20.19 0.65
N LYS A 180 11.44 21.45 0.41
CA LYS A 180 12.19 22.60 0.94
C LYS A 180 11.52 23.18 2.18
N GLU A 181 10.19 23.23 2.16
CA GLU A 181 9.40 23.83 3.22
C GLU A 181 9.03 22.78 4.27
N LYS A 182 8.97 23.22 5.53
CA LYS A 182 8.61 22.36 6.67
C LYS A 182 7.20 21.80 6.52
N GLU A 183 6.27 22.62 6.07
CA GLU A 183 4.88 22.27 5.85
C GLU A 183 4.72 21.20 4.78
N GLU A 184 5.51 21.28 3.70
CA GLU A 184 5.56 20.27 2.65
C GLU A 184 6.02 18.92 3.19
N LYS A 185 7.07 18.91 4.04
CA LYS A 185 7.57 17.67 4.66
C LYS A 185 6.53 17.06 5.59
N ILE A 186 5.88 17.87 6.43
CA ILE A 186 4.82 17.42 7.34
C ILE A 186 3.68 16.79 6.54
N PHE A 187 3.26 17.45 5.47
CA PHE A 187 2.22 16.92 4.59
C PHE A 187 2.61 15.57 3.98
N LEU A 188 3.79 15.47 3.38
CA LEU A 188 4.27 14.24 2.73
C LEU A 188 4.45 13.09 3.73
N LEU A 189 5.00 13.36 4.92
CA LEU A 189 5.12 12.36 5.98
C LEU A 189 3.76 11.86 6.42
N ASN A 190 2.81 12.78 6.68
CA ASN A 190 1.46 12.39 7.07
C ASN A 190 0.77 11.58 5.96
N TYR A 191 0.91 11.98 4.70
CA TYR A 191 0.38 11.25 3.56
C TYR A 191 0.85 9.79 3.56
N PHE A 192 2.16 9.57 3.74
CA PHE A 192 2.72 8.22 3.72
C PHE A 192 2.35 7.40 4.98
N LEU A 193 2.29 8.03 6.15
CA LEU A 193 1.81 7.40 7.37
C LEU A 193 0.33 6.96 7.25
N ASP A 194 -0.50 7.77 6.59
CA ASP A 194 -1.88 7.41 6.30
C ASP A 194 -2.00 6.21 5.35
N GLN A 195 -1.09 6.07 4.38
CA GLN A 195 -0.99 4.87 3.53
C GLN A 195 -0.67 3.61 4.36
N PHE A 196 0.31 3.69 5.27
CA PHE A 196 0.59 2.58 6.19
C PHE A 196 -0.60 2.23 7.09
N LYS A 197 -1.24 3.26 7.68
CA LYS A 197 -2.44 3.07 8.50
C LYS A 197 -3.54 2.35 7.73
N GLY A 198 -3.82 2.79 6.50
CA GLY A 198 -4.90 2.26 5.67
C GLY A 198 -4.62 0.88 5.07
N THR A 199 -3.36 0.64 4.67
CA THR A 199 -3.00 -0.56 3.90
C THR A 199 -2.35 -1.64 4.77
N VAL A 200 -1.54 -1.28 5.75
CA VAL A 200 -0.90 -2.27 6.62
C VAL A 200 -1.75 -2.54 7.86
N PHE A 201 -1.91 -1.55 8.74
CA PHE A 201 -2.60 -1.76 10.01
C PHE A 201 -4.07 -2.11 9.83
N ARG A 202 -4.81 -1.34 9.04
CA ARG A 202 -6.25 -1.58 8.87
C ARG A 202 -6.55 -2.88 8.12
N GLN A 203 -5.80 -3.22 7.08
CA GLN A 203 -6.04 -4.47 6.35
C GLN A 203 -5.62 -5.69 7.16
N THR A 204 -4.59 -5.56 8.01
CA THR A 204 -4.25 -6.63 8.96
C THR A 204 -5.32 -6.77 10.06
N MET A 205 -5.86 -5.67 10.57
CA MET A 205 -7.00 -5.68 11.48
C MET A 205 -8.20 -6.44 10.86
N PHE A 206 -8.50 -6.21 9.59
CA PHE A 206 -9.55 -6.93 8.88
C PHE A 206 -9.22 -8.42 8.71
N ALA A 207 -7.97 -8.75 8.37
CA ALA A 207 -7.53 -10.14 8.23
C ALA A 207 -7.59 -10.89 9.57
N GLU A 208 -7.22 -10.25 10.67
CA GLU A 208 -7.35 -10.81 12.01
C GLU A 208 -8.81 -11.01 12.42
N PHE A 209 -9.66 -10.03 12.14
CA PHE A 209 -11.09 -10.17 12.36
C PHE A 209 -11.66 -11.36 11.57
N GLU A 210 -11.33 -11.46 10.28
CA GLU A 210 -11.74 -12.56 9.42
C GLU A 210 -11.30 -13.92 9.99
N LYS A 211 -10.02 -14.03 10.39
CA LYS A 211 -9.47 -15.24 11.02
C LYS A 211 -10.26 -15.60 12.29
N ARG A 212 -10.45 -14.65 13.21
CA ARG A 212 -11.11 -14.88 14.50
C ARG A 212 -12.60 -15.28 14.35
N ILE A 213 -13.34 -14.74 13.35
CA ILE A 213 -14.71 -15.17 13.11
C ILE A 213 -14.77 -16.58 12.53
N HIS A 214 -13.83 -16.99 11.67
CA HIS A 214 -13.76 -18.36 11.16
C HIS A 214 -13.40 -19.37 12.27
N GLU A 215 -12.44 -19.04 13.12
CA GLU A 215 -12.08 -19.85 14.30
C GLU A 215 -13.28 -20.02 15.24
N LYS A 216 -13.93 -18.90 15.60
CA LYS A 216 -15.11 -18.92 16.46
C LYS A 216 -16.25 -19.75 15.86
N MET A 217 -16.49 -19.65 14.56
CA MET A 217 -17.50 -20.48 13.88
C MET A 217 -17.13 -21.96 13.92
N ALA A 218 -15.84 -22.29 13.74
CA ALA A 218 -15.38 -23.68 13.81
C ALA A 218 -15.50 -24.29 15.21
N GLU A 219 -15.25 -23.49 16.25
CA GLU A 219 -15.29 -23.93 17.66
C GLU A 219 -16.70 -23.97 18.22
N GLU A 220 -17.50 -22.91 18.02
CA GLU A 220 -18.81 -22.73 18.64
C GLU A 220 -19.98 -23.15 17.74
N GLY A 221 -19.76 -23.28 16.42
CA GLY A 221 -20.76 -23.69 15.44
C GLY A 221 -21.80 -22.62 15.11
N THR A 222 -21.76 -21.44 15.76
CA THR A 222 -22.71 -20.35 15.53
C THR A 222 -22.07 -18.98 15.70
N LEU A 223 -22.52 -18.03 14.88
CA LEU A 223 -22.17 -16.62 15.01
C LEU A 223 -23.44 -15.77 14.99
N THR A 224 -23.51 -14.78 15.88
CA THR A 224 -24.58 -13.77 15.88
C THR A 224 -24.02 -12.42 15.42
N ALA A 225 -24.87 -11.56 14.87
CA ALA A 225 -24.47 -10.22 14.46
C ALA A 225 -23.88 -9.40 15.63
N ASP A 226 -24.46 -9.54 16.82
CA ASP A 226 -23.96 -8.87 18.04
C ASP A 226 -22.57 -9.40 18.42
N GLY A 227 -22.36 -10.72 18.44
CA GLY A 227 -21.08 -11.33 18.76
C GLY A 227 -19.97 -10.98 17.75
N ILE A 228 -20.32 -10.88 16.46
CA ILE A 228 -19.40 -10.42 15.42
C ILE A 228 -19.05 -8.94 15.65
N SER A 229 -20.03 -8.09 15.98
CA SER A 229 -19.81 -6.65 16.21
C SER A 229 -18.99 -6.40 17.48
N GLU A 230 -19.21 -7.16 18.56
CA GLU A 230 -18.38 -7.10 19.77
C GLU A 230 -16.93 -7.47 19.49
N LEU A 231 -16.71 -8.54 18.73
CA LEU A 231 -15.38 -8.96 18.33
C LEU A 231 -14.69 -7.88 17.48
N TYR A 232 -15.40 -7.33 16.49
CA TYR A 232 -14.86 -6.25 15.65
C TYR A 232 -14.45 -5.03 16.49
N LEU A 233 -15.32 -4.60 17.41
CA LEU A 233 -15.05 -3.47 18.30
C LEU A 233 -13.84 -3.73 19.19
N SER A 234 -13.65 -4.95 19.69
CA SER A 234 -12.50 -5.31 20.52
C SER A 234 -11.19 -5.21 19.74
N ILE A 235 -11.16 -5.72 18.52
CA ILE A 235 -10.00 -5.66 17.64
C ILE A 235 -9.72 -4.20 17.22
N ASN A 236 -10.74 -3.41 16.89
CA ASN A 236 -10.60 -2.01 16.58
C ASN A 236 -9.92 -1.23 17.72
N LYS A 237 -10.36 -1.43 18.97
CA LYS A 237 -9.73 -0.83 20.15
C LYS A 237 -8.27 -1.24 20.31
N GLU A 238 -7.94 -2.50 20.03
CA GLU A 238 -6.58 -3.01 20.11
C GLU A 238 -5.66 -2.33 19.09
N TYR A 239 -6.12 -2.16 17.84
CA TYR A 239 -5.30 -1.59 16.77
C TYR A 239 -5.12 -0.08 16.88
N PHE A 240 -6.11 0.67 17.36
CA PHE A 240 -6.01 2.13 17.49
C PHE A 240 -5.48 2.61 18.85
N GLY A 241 -5.50 1.75 19.87
CA GLY A 241 -4.90 2.02 21.16
C GLY A 241 -5.72 2.97 22.06
N PRO A 242 -5.13 3.37 23.22
CA PRO A 242 -5.87 4.04 24.28
C PRO A 242 -6.25 5.51 24.00
N ASP A 243 -5.57 6.17 23.05
CA ASP A 243 -5.83 7.57 22.70
C ASP A 243 -6.98 7.72 21.69
N MET A 244 -7.51 6.63 21.17
CA MET A 244 -8.65 6.60 20.27
C MET A 244 -9.91 6.16 21.00
N ILE A 245 -10.99 6.93 20.85
CA ILE A 245 -12.33 6.51 21.25
C ILE A 245 -12.94 5.71 20.10
N SER A 246 -13.06 4.39 20.29
CA SER A 246 -13.80 3.53 19.37
C SER A 246 -15.28 3.65 19.65
N ASP A 247 -15.93 4.53 18.92
CA ASP A 247 -17.38 4.77 19.04
C ASP A 247 -18.19 3.50 18.79
N PRO A 248 -19.33 3.29 19.45
CA PRO A 248 -20.13 2.05 19.28
C PRO A 248 -20.51 1.77 17.82
N GLN A 249 -20.65 2.80 17.00
CA GLN A 249 -21.02 2.68 15.58
C GLN A 249 -19.95 1.97 14.76
N ILE A 250 -18.65 2.08 15.14
CA ILE A 250 -17.58 1.39 14.41
C ILE A 250 -17.69 -0.13 14.53
N ALA A 251 -18.37 -0.65 15.55
CA ALA A 251 -18.64 -2.07 15.70
C ALA A 251 -19.38 -2.69 14.50
N LEU A 252 -20.09 -1.87 13.72
CA LEU A 252 -20.84 -2.30 12.54
C LEU A 252 -20.06 -2.14 11.22
N GLU A 253 -18.82 -1.66 11.27
CA GLU A 253 -18.05 -1.39 10.04
C GLU A 253 -17.87 -2.65 9.19
N TRP A 254 -17.71 -3.81 9.79
CA TRP A 254 -17.57 -5.09 9.09
C TRP A 254 -18.68 -5.35 8.07
N ALA A 255 -19.92 -4.91 8.38
CA ALA A 255 -21.10 -5.15 7.55
C ALA A 255 -21.05 -4.40 6.19
N ARG A 256 -20.24 -3.34 6.07
CA ARG A 256 -20.10 -2.56 4.83
C ARG A 256 -18.89 -2.94 4.00
N ILE A 257 -18.04 -3.85 4.47
CA ILE A 257 -16.80 -4.24 3.79
C ILE A 257 -17.06 -5.40 2.83
N PRO A 258 -17.15 -5.16 1.51
CA PRO A 258 -17.49 -6.21 0.55
C PRO A 258 -16.43 -7.31 0.44
N HIS A 259 -15.17 -7.00 0.79
CA HIS A 259 -14.06 -7.95 0.73
C HIS A 259 -14.24 -9.18 1.61
N PHE A 260 -15.03 -9.09 2.71
CA PHE A 260 -15.32 -10.24 3.57
C PHE A 260 -16.19 -11.32 2.90
N TYR A 261 -16.80 -11.01 1.74
CA TYR A 261 -17.45 -12.03 0.90
C TYR A 261 -16.47 -12.82 0.03
N THR A 262 -15.17 -12.42 0.01
CA THR A 262 -14.09 -13.15 -0.66
C THR A 262 -13.09 -13.58 0.42
N PRO A 263 -13.23 -14.81 0.98
CA PRO A 263 -12.47 -15.24 2.15
C PRO A 263 -10.97 -15.10 1.96
N PHE A 264 -10.31 -14.56 2.99
CA PHE A 264 -8.85 -14.38 3.08
C PHE A 264 -8.26 -13.56 1.93
N TYR A 265 -8.99 -12.56 1.44
CA TYR A 265 -8.51 -11.66 0.40
C TYR A 265 -7.68 -10.50 0.97
N VAL A 266 -8.15 -9.89 2.06
CA VAL A 266 -7.64 -8.58 2.53
C VAL A 266 -6.20 -8.59 3.05
N TYR A 267 -5.69 -9.72 3.54
CA TYR A 267 -4.32 -9.83 4.02
C TYR A 267 -3.27 -9.56 2.92
N GLN A 268 -3.64 -9.75 1.65
CA GLN A 268 -2.76 -9.56 0.50
C GLN A 268 -2.31 -8.10 0.36
N TYR A 269 -3.15 -7.14 0.76
CA TYR A 269 -2.80 -5.72 0.73
C TYR A 269 -1.60 -5.40 1.62
N ALA A 270 -1.67 -5.81 2.89
CA ALA A 270 -0.57 -5.58 3.83
C ALA A 270 0.72 -6.31 3.40
N THR A 271 0.57 -7.50 2.81
CA THR A 271 1.69 -8.30 2.30
C THR A 271 2.37 -7.62 1.13
N GLY A 272 1.61 -7.23 0.11
CA GLY A 272 2.13 -6.57 -1.10
C GLY A 272 2.79 -5.24 -0.76
N PHE A 273 2.16 -4.45 0.12
CA PHE A 273 2.72 -3.19 0.60
C PHE A 273 4.05 -3.39 1.34
N SER A 274 4.12 -4.32 2.28
CA SER A 274 5.35 -4.60 3.03
C SER A 274 6.49 -5.08 2.12
N ALA A 275 6.19 -5.95 1.16
CA ALA A 275 7.16 -6.40 0.16
C ALA A 275 7.68 -5.22 -0.69
N ALA A 276 6.80 -4.32 -1.13
CA ALA A 276 7.18 -3.14 -1.90
C ALA A 276 8.07 -2.17 -1.10
N ILE A 277 7.76 -1.96 0.18
CA ILE A 277 8.60 -1.14 1.08
C ILE A 277 9.98 -1.76 1.27
N ALA A 278 10.07 -3.07 1.49
CA ALA A 278 11.34 -3.78 1.63
C ALA A 278 12.18 -3.68 0.34
N ILE A 279 11.57 -3.93 -0.84
CA ILE A 279 12.24 -3.82 -2.15
C ILE A 279 12.71 -2.38 -2.40
N SER A 280 11.84 -1.39 -2.23
CA SER A 280 12.19 0.02 -2.46
C SER A 280 13.29 0.51 -1.52
N SER A 281 13.32 0.02 -0.28
CA SER A 281 14.38 0.31 0.69
C SER A 281 15.74 -0.23 0.23
N LYS A 282 15.80 -1.47 -0.27
CA LYS A 282 17.01 -2.08 -0.85
C LYS A 282 17.49 -1.31 -2.10
N ILE A 283 16.56 -0.89 -2.97
CA ILE A 283 16.88 -0.08 -4.16
C ILE A 283 17.52 1.26 -3.75
N LEU A 284 16.91 1.95 -2.79
CA LEU A 284 17.41 3.25 -2.32
C LEU A 284 18.70 3.15 -1.51
N ALA A 285 18.95 2.02 -0.86
CA ALA A 285 20.22 1.71 -0.22
C ALA A 285 21.35 1.41 -1.23
N GLY A 286 21.01 1.24 -2.51
CA GLY A 286 21.99 0.91 -3.57
C GLY A 286 22.51 -0.53 -3.44
N GLU A 287 21.69 -1.47 -2.97
CA GLU A 287 22.09 -2.87 -2.84
C GLU A 287 22.53 -3.41 -4.21
N PRO A 288 23.73 -4.04 -4.33
CA PRO A 288 24.24 -4.47 -5.63
C PRO A 288 23.31 -5.44 -6.35
N GLY A 289 22.97 -5.11 -7.59
CA GLY A 289 22.12 -5.96 -8.46
C GLY A 289 20.64 -5.97 -8.12
N ILE A 290 20.18 -5.16 -7.16
CA ILE A 290 18.76 -5.17 -6.74
C ILE A 290 17.83 -4.67 -7.84
N VAL A 291 18.25 -3.70 -8.64
CA VAL A 291 17.43 -3.16 -9.74
C VAL A 291 17.21 -4.21 -10.82
N GLU A 292 18.24 -4.96 -11.18
CA GLU A 292 18.16 -6.07 -12.13
C GLU A 292 17.28 -7.19 -11.61
N LYS A 293 17.40 -7.54 -10.32
CA LYS A 293 16.53 -8.51 -9.66
C LYS A 293 15.07 -8.06 -9.63
N TYR A 294 14.83 -6.77 -9.38
CA TYR A 294 13.49 -6.20 -9.43
C TYR A 294 12.87 -6.30 -10.82
N LYS A 295 13.63 -6.00 -11.88
CA LYS A 295 13.17 -6.19 -13.26
C LYS A 295 12.93 -7.66 -13.61
N GLN A 296 13.74 -8.59 -13.08
CA GLN A 296 13.47 -10.02 -13.20
C GLN A 296 12.16 -10.42 -12.52
N PHE A 297 11.87 -9.88 -11.33
CA PHE A 297 10.59 -10.05 -10.65
C PHE A 297 9.43 -9.57 -11.54
N LEU A 298 9.51 -8.35 -12.08
CA LEU A 298 8.49 -7.78 -12.98
C LEU A 298 8.28 -8.64 -14.25
N SER A 299 9.32 -9.34 -14.69
CA SER A 299 9.31 -10.17 -15.88
C SER A 299 8.78 -11.59 -15.64
N GLY A 300 8.48 -11.96 -14.39
CA GLY A 300 8.21 -13.34 -14.02
C GLY A 300 6.80 -13.84 -14.35
N GLY A 301 5.81 -12.95 -14.47
CA GLY A 301 4.43 -13.35 -14.70
C GLY A 301 3.92 -14.33 -13.65
N CYS A 302 3.33 -15.46 -14.08
CA CYS A 302 2.98 -16.59 -13.21
C CYS A 302 3.84 -17.83 -13.47
N SER A 303 5.08 -17.66 -13.95
CA SER A 303 5.99 -18.78 -14.24
C SER A 303 6.50 -19.50 -12.99
N MET A 304 6.35 -18.89 -11.81
CA MET A 304 6.64 -19.49 -10.50
C MET A 304 5.67 -18.96 -9.45
N ASP A 305 5.74 -19.51 -8.23
CA ASP A 305 4.89 -19.04 -7.15
C ASP A 305 5.23 -17.58 -6.75
N PRO A 306 4.22 -16.75 -6.38
CA PRO A 306 4.41 -15.35 -6.02
C PRO A 306 5.48 -15.11 -4.95
N ILE A 307 5.55 -15.98 -3.94
CA ILE A 307 6.56 -15.89 -2.87
C ILE A 307 7.97 -16.12 -3.44
N ASP A 308 8.14 -17.06 -4.35
CA ASP A 308 9.44 -17.33 -4.96
C ASP A 308 9.86 -16.22 -5.94
N LEU A 309 8.89 -15.56 -6.60
CA LEU A 309 9.15 -14.34 -7.36
C LEU A 309 9.71 -13.22 -6.46
N LEU A 310 9.14 -13.01 -5.28
CA LEU A 310 9.63 -12.00 -4.33
C LEU A 310 11.02 -12.33 -3.78
N LYS A 311 11.33 -13.61 -3.60
CA LYS A 311 12.67 -14.07 -3.18
C LYS A 311 13.78 -13.69 -4.17
N ILE A 312 13.45 -13.47 -5.45
CA ILE A 312 14.43 -12.93 -6.43
C ILE A 312 14.98 -11.59 -5.94
N CYS A 313 14.12 -10.75 -5.35
CA CYS A 313 14.49 -9.47 -4.75
C CYS A 313 15.05 -9.59 -3.32
N GLY A 314 15.27 -10.82 -2.83
CA GLY A 314 15.71 -11.06 -1.45
C GLY A 314 14.63 -10.76 -0.41
N VAL A 315 13.36 -10.82 -0.78
CA VAL A 315 12.20 -10.59 0.10
C VAL A 315 11.45 -11.92 0.26
N ASP A 316 11.58 -12.54 1.41
CA ASP A 316 10.93 -13.82 1.73
C ASP A 316 9.70 -13.58 2.61
N MET A 317 8.53 -13.51 1.96
CA MET A 317 7.26 -13.29 2.66
C MET A 317 6.76 -14.50 3.46
N THR A 318 7.50 -15.59 3.55
CA THR A 318 7.24 -16.67 4.52
C THR A 318 7.78 -16.34 5.92
N LYS A 319 8.49 -15.24 6.06
CA LYS A 319 9.14 -14.78 7.28
C LYS A 319 8.58 -13.43 7.73
N PRO A 320 8.70 -13.08 9.02
CA PRO A 320 8.20 -11.80 9.53
C PRO A 320 9.07 -10.60 9.14
N GLU A 321 10.35 -10.80 8.83
CA GLU A 321 11.33 -9.72 8.64
C GLU A 321 10.91 -8.65 7.62
N PRO A 322 10.33 -8.96 6.42
CA PRO A 322 9.92 -7.92 5.50
C PRO A 322 8.80 -7.02 6.04
N VAL A 323 7.92 -7.58 6.88
CA VAL A 323 6.86 -6.82 7.55
C VAL A 323 7.45 -5.94 8.65
N GLU A 324 8.38 -6.48 9.44
CA GLU A 324 9.09 -5.75 10.48
C GLU A 324 9.89 -4.58 9.91
N GLU A 325 10.63 -4.80 8.80
CA GLU A 325 11.37 -3.75 8.07
C GLU A 325 10.43 -2.64 7.60
N ALA A 326 9.26 -2.98 7.05
CA ALA A 326 8.28 -2.00 6.63
C ALA A 326 7.73 -1.18 7.81
N LEU A 327 7.46 -1.85 8.94
CA LEU A 327 6.97 -1.19 10.15
C LEU A 327 8.04 -0.33 10.85
N ASP A 328 9.33 -0.67 10.70
CA ASP A 328 10.43 0.18 11.15
C ASP A 328 10.52 1.48 10.33
N VAL A 329 10.25 1.41 9.03
CA VAL A 329 10.09 2.62 8.20
C VAL A 329 8.94 3.48 8.71
N PHE A 330 7.77 2.88 9.00
CA PHE A 330 6.65 3.59 9.60
C PHE A 330 7.03 4.29 10.91
N ALA A 331 7.64 3.54 11.84
CA ALA A 331 8.06 4.07 13.14
C ALA A 331 9.05 5.24 13.00
N SER A 332 9.99 5.15 12.07
CA SER A 332 10.95 6.23 11.80
C SER A 332 10.29 7.50 11.28
N TYR A 333 9.26 7.37 10.45
CA TYR A 333 8.52 8.53 9.93
C TYR A 333 7.57 9.14 10.96
N VAL A 334 7.00 8.35 11.86
CA VAL A 334 6.27 8.88 13.03
C VAL A 334 7.22 9.74 13.87
N GLU A 335 8.42 9.24 14.15
CA GLU A 335 9.43 9.98 14.92
C GLU A 335 9.87 11.29 14.22
N GLU A 336 10.04 11.25 12.89
CA GLU A 336 10.37 12.44 12.10
C GLU A 336 9.24 13.48 12.14
N LEU A 337 8.00 13.03 12.00
CA LEU A 337 6.82 13.89 12.09
C LEU A 337 6.67 14.52 13.48
N GLU A 338 6.89 13.74 14.55
CA GLU A 338 6.90 14.25 15.93
C GLU A 338 7.95 15.34 16.12
N LYS A 339 9.18 15.15 15.62
CA LYS A 339 10.25 16.15 15.72
C LYS A 339 9.88 17.43 14.97
N LEU A 340 9.41 17.31 13.73
CA LEU A 340 9.00 18.47 12.93
C LEU A 340 7.85 19.24 13.57
N THR A 341 6.91 18.58 14.20
CA THR A 341 5.73 19.21 14.81
C THR A 341 5.96 19.69 16.26
N ALA A 342 7.01 19.23 16.94
CA ALA A 342 7.39 19.72 18.26
C ALA A 342 8.08 21.11 18.23
N GLU A 343 8.67 21.47 17.08
CA GLU A 343 9.37 22.76 16.88
C GLU A 343 8.41 23.88 16.39
N ALA A 344 7.13 23.62 16.41
CA ALA A 344 6.07 24.56 16.05
C ALA A 344 5.34 25.04 17.31
#